data_7be6441b9bbb0a7fc5dfc75e3da57d07
#
_entry.id   7be6441b9bbb0a7fc5dfc75e3da57d07
#
_cell.length_a   1.000
_cell.length_b   1.000
_cell.length_c   1.000
_cell.angle_alpha   90.00
_cell.angle_beta   90.00
_cell.angle_gamma   90.00
#
_symmetry.space_group_name_H-M   'P 1'
#
loop_
_entity.id
_entity.type
_entity.pdbx_description
1 polymer ?
#
loop_
_entity_poly.entity_id
_entity_poly.type
_entity_poly.pdbx_seq_one_letter_code
_entity_poly.pdbx_strand_id
1 'polypeptide(L)'
;IINKSRLSEQARQFLFVDREYSEEVVSSLKVGSISDAEKFVTVLTTTFSKERCLKAGVLMEYRNSLHPVFRVPCLLFPYYDVEGRIKNIQSRYLGKLEKGDKKRFNNCKGISPLMFNMPILKSTERFDKVYIAEGVTDCIAFLSEGKKAIALPGAGSFRPEYVEFLRDKTLFMYIDNDEAGNTLFEKINKALKKIGNCIHNIRKDTKYKDYSDYYLSKRHEKNPKRYI
;
A
#
# COMPACT_ATOMS: atom_id res chain seq x y z
N ILE A 1 9.34 14.65 5.35
CA ILE A 1 9.76 13.34 5.86
C ILE A 1 10.07 12.41 4.71
N ILE A 2 9.10 12.08 3.88
CA ILE A 2 9.23 11.09 2.81
C ILE A 2 10.33 11.46 1.80
N ASN A 3 10.40 12.71 1.35
CA ASN A 3 11.42 13.17 0.39
C ASN A 3 12.86 13.13 0.94
N LYS A 4 13.05 12.98 2.26
CA LYS A 4 14.36 12.88 2.92
C LYS A 4 14.64 11.49 3.50
N SER A 5 13.66 10.58 3.45
CA SER A 5 13.82 9.22 3.95
C SER A 5 14.52 8.36 2.90
N ARG A 6 15.74 7.93 3.20
CA ARG A 6 16.43 6.89 2.42
C ARG A 6 15.92 5.53 2.89
N LEU A 7 15.82 4.57 1.97
CA LEU A 7 15.50 3.20 2.33
C LEU A 7 16.65 2.61 3.18
N SER A 8 16.30 2.05 4.34
CA SER A 8 17.23 1.27 5.16
C SER A 8 17.61 -0.02 4.41
N GLU A 9 18.71 -0.66 4.84
CA GLU A 9 19.14 -1.95 4.26
C GLU A 9 18.04 -3.00 4.33
N GLN A 10 17.38 -3.14 5.47
CA GLN A 10 16.25 -4.05 5.66
C GLN A 10 15.06 -3.73 4.74
N ALA A 11 14.81 -2.43 4.48
CA ALA A 11 13.77 -2.02 3.54
C ALA A 11 14.13 -2.36 2.10
N ARG A 12 15.39 -2.18 1.71
CA ARG A 12 15.91 -2.55 0.38
C ARG A 12 15.86 -4.06 0.18
N GLN A 13 16.30 -4.83 1.17
CA GLN A 13 16.21 -6.28 1.17
C GLN A 13 14.76 -6.73 0.91
N PHE A 14 13.81 -6.22 1.69
CA PHE A 14 12.41 -6.58 1.53
C PHE A 14 11.87 -6.22 0.14
N LEU A 15 12.10 -4.98 -0.34
CA LEU A 15 11.50 -4.49 -1.57
C LEU A 15 12.11 -5.11 -2.83
N PHE A 16 13.44 -5.25 -2.87
CA PHE A 16 14.15 -5.55 -4.10
C PHE A 16 14.70 -6.97 -4.17
N VAL A 17 14.88 -7.64 -3.02
CA VAL A 17 15.34 -9.03 -2.97
C VAL A 17 14.16 -9.96 -2.64
N ASP A 18 13.48 -9.74 -1.52
CA ASP A 18 12.42 -10.65 -1.09
C ASP A 18 11.14 -10.52 -1.95
N ARG A 19 10.85 -9.32 -2.48
CA ARG A 19 9.64 -9.02 -3.28
C ARG A 19 9.93 -8.73 -4.74
N GLU A 20 11.16 -8.51 -5.11
CA GLU A 20 11.63 -8.25 -6.49
C GLU A 20 10.85 -7.11 -7.20
N TYR A 21 10.40 -6.10 -6.45
CA TYR A 21 9.73 -4.96 -7.05
C TYR A 21 10.67 -4.10 -7.88
N SER A 22 10.13 -3.42 -8.91
CA SER A 22 10.89 -2.46 -9.71
C SER A 22 11.38 -1.28 -8.85
N GLU A 23 12.69 -1.00 -8.91
CA GLU A 23 13.27 0.16 -8.23
C GLU A 23 12.67 1.48 -8.73
N GLU A 24 12.39 1.58 -10.02
CA GLU A 24 11.74 2.73 -10.63
C GLU A 24 10.34 2.96 -10.04
N VAL A 25 9.53 1.91 -9.95
CA VAL A 25 8.19 1.97 -9.35
C VAL A 25 8.27 2.39 -7.88
N VAL A 26 9.12 1.76 -7.09
CA VAL A 26 9.28 2.08 -5.66
C VAL A 26 9.72 3.55 -5.47
N SER A 27 10.64 4.03 -6.31
CA SER A 27 11.11 5.41 -6.31
C SER A 27 10.01 6.40 -6.70
N SER A 28 9.25 6.11 -7.76
CA SER A 28 8.15 6.97 -8.22
C SER A 28 7.04 7.12 -7.16
N LEU A 29 6.76 6.06 -6.41
CA LEU A 29 5.82 6.04 -5.29
C LEU A 29 6.35 6.74 -4.03
N LYS A 30 7.63 7.14 -4.02
CA LYS A 30 8.31 7.78 -2.89
C LYS A 30 8.21 6.96 -1.60
N VAL A 31 8.38 5.65 -1.70
CA VAL A 31 8.41 4.76 -0.54
C VAL A 31 9.61 5.12 0.35
N GLY A 32 9.38 5.26 1.64
CA GLY A 32 10.42 5.54 2.62
C GLY A 32 10.57 4.42 3.66
N SER A 33 11.48 4.61 4.63
CA SER A 33 11.60 3.70 5.77
C SER A 33 12.01 4.42 7.05
N ILE A 34 11.69 3.80 8.19
CA ILE A 34 12.18 4.19 9.51
C ILE A 34 12.88 2.96 10.09
N SER A 35 14.16 3.12 10.45
CA SER A 35 14.95 2.08 11.13
C SER A 35 15.18 2.39 12.61
N ASP A 36 15.04 3.67 13.02
CA ASP A 36 15.32 4.18 14.35
C ASP A 36 14.20 5.12 14.80
N ALA A 37 13.50 4.75 15.87
CA ALA A 37 12.36 5.48 16.39
C ALA A 37 12.76 6.82 17.05
N GLU A 38 13.87 6.86 17.79
CA GLU A 38 14.32 8.06 18.50
C GLU A 38 14.81 9.10 17.51
N LYS A 39 15.61 8.69 16.53
CA LYS A 39 16.07 9.57 15.44
C LYS A 39 14.87 10.11 14.64
N PHE A 40 13.85 9.30 14.39
CA PHE A 40 12.65 9.76 13.70
C PHE A 40 11.90 10.84 14.49
N VAL A 41 11.71 10.65 15.81
CA VAL A 41 11.08 11.63 16.68
C VAL A 41 11.91 12.92 16.70
N THR A 42 13.24 12.82 16.90
CA THR A 42 14.15 13.97 16.92
C THR A 42 14.06 14.78 15.63
N VAL A 43 14.16 14.14 14.46
CA VAL A 43 14.07 14.84 13.17
C VAL A 43 12.73 15.54 12.99
N LEU A 44 11.64 14.93 13.46
CA LEU A 44 10.32 15.55 13.36
C LEU A 44 10.17 16.76 14.27
N THR A 45 10.58 16.64 15.53
CA THR A 45 10.43 17.70 16.54
C THR A 45 11.39 18.86 16.35
N THR A 46 12.52 18.65 15.69
CA THR A 46 13.43 19.74 15.28
C THR A 46 12.93 20.49 14.04
N THR A 47 12.10 19.86 13.22
CA THR A 47 11.60 20.45 11.95
C THR A 47 10.20 21.05 12.11
N PHE A 48 9.36 20.46 12.95
CA PHE A 48 7.96 20.81 13.14
C PHE A 48 7.61 20.89 14.62
N SER A 49 6.61 21.70 14.99
CA SER A 49 6.14 21.70 16.37
C SER A 49 5.51 20.35 16.76
N LYS A 50 5.55 20.05 18.08
CA LYS A 50 4.93 18.85 18.66
C LYS A 50 3.45 18.73 18.23
N GLU A 51 2.70 19.83 18.33
CA GLU A 51 1.26 19.88 18.01
C GLU A 51 1.01 19.52 16.54
N ARG A 52 1.85 19.99 15.63
CA ARG A 52 1.75 19.64 14.19
C ARG A 52 2.00 18.16 13.94
N CYS A 53 2.98 17.57 14.63
CA CYS A 53 3.28 16.14 14.50
C CYS A 53 2.15 15.26 15.07
N LEU A 54 1.57 15.66 16.21
CA LEU A 54 0.43 14.97 16.82
C LEU A 54 -0.82 15.10 15.93
N LYS A 55 -1.12 16.31 15.42
CA LYS A 55 -2.27 16.55 14.51
C LYS A 55 -2.13 15.80 13.18
N ALA A 56 -0.91 15.68 12.66
CA ALA A 56 -0.63 14.87 11.47
C ALA A 56 -0.72 13.36 11.73
N GLY A 57 -0.88 12.94 12.98
CA GLY A 57 -0.99 11.54 13.37
C GLY A 57 0.27 10.71 13.12
N VAL A 58 1.44 11.32 12.98
CA VAL A 58 2.73 10.64 12.78
C VAL A 58 3.46 10.35 14.10
N LEU A 59 3.18 11.14 15.13
CA LEU A 59 3.61 10.92 16.51
C LEU A 59 2.40 10.74 17.44
N MET A 60 2.64 10.07 18.55
CA MET A 60 1.71 9.97 19.67
C MET A 60 2.45 10.24 20.98
N GLU A 61 1.74 10.73 21.97
CA GLU A 61 2.25 10.90 23.32
C GLU A 61 1.83 9.70 24.18
N TYR A 62 2.80 9.12 24.86
CA TYR A 62 2.59 8.04 25.82
C TYR A 62 3.58 8.21 26.99
N ARG A 63 3.10 8.19 28.23
CA ARG A 63 3.89 8.38 29.46
C ARG A 63 4.83 9.61 29.38
N ASN A 64 4.28 10.75 28.97
CA ASN A 64 4.97 12.04 28.80
C ASN A 64 6.14 12.03 27.77
N SER A 65 6.21 11.01 26.93
CA SER A 65 7.21 10.90 25.86
C SER A 65 6.55 10.80 24.50
N LEU A 66 7.22 11.31 23.45
CA LEU A 66 6.76 11.21 22.07
C LEU A 66 7.28 9.93 21.44
N HIS A 67 6.37 9.24 20.75
CA HIS A 67 6.67 8.00 20.04
C HIS A 67 6.12 8.06 18.61
N PRO A 68 6.76 7.36 17.66
CA PRO A 68 6.14 7.13 16.35
C PRO A 68 4.82 6.35 16.53
N VAL A 69 3.80 6.68 15.72
CA VAL A 69 2.59 5.83 15.61
C VAL A 69 2.89 4.54 14.85
N PHE A 70 4.02 4.48 14.17
CA PHE A 70 4.50 3.38 13.36
C PHE A 70 5.39 2.46 14.18
N ARG A 71 5.18 1.15 14.08
CA ARG A 71 6.09 0.16 14.68
C ARG A 71 7.37 0.10 13.84
N VAL A 72 8.51 0.32 14.46
CA VAL A 72 9.84 0.41 13.83
C VAL A 72 10.61 -0.91 14.08
N PRO A 73 11.41 -1.43 13.09
CA PRO A 73 11.67 -0.88 11.76
C PRO A 73 10.49 -1.06 10.79
N CYS A 74 10.28 -0.10 9.88
CA CYS A 74 9.15 -0.18 8.96
C CYS A 74 9.41 0.51 7.62
N LEU A 75 8.64 0.09 6.60
CA LEU A 75 8.41 0.85 5.37
C LEU A 75 7.33 1.91 5.60
N LEU A 76 7.40 2.99 4.83
CA LEU A 76 6.39 4.04 4.78
C LEU A 76 5.87 4.16 3.35
N PHE A 77 4.57 4.01 3.19
CA PHE A 77 3.86 4.19 1.94
C PHE A 77 3.01 5.45 2.00
N PRO A 78 3.35 6.51 1.24
CA PRO A 78 2.54 7.72 1.20
C PRO A 78 1.29 7.50 0.37
N TYR A 79 0.15 7.92 0.88
CA TYR A 79 -1.14 7.93 0.21
C TYR A 79 -1.45 9.33 -0.26
N TYR A 80 -1.62 9.48 -1.55
CA TYR A 80 -1.93 10.75 -2.20
C TYR A 80 -3.39 10.79 -2.64
N ASP A 81 -4.01 11.97 -2.61
CA ASP A 81 -5.26 12.19 -3.34
C ASP A 81 -4.99 12.29 -4.85
N VAL A 82 -6.04 12.42 -5.66
CA VAL A 82 -5.91 12.49 -7.12
C VAL A 82 -5.10 13.68 -7.62
N GLU A 83 -4.97 14.74 -6.82
CA GLU A 83 -4.15 15.92 -7.10
C GLU A 83 -2.69 15.77 -6.65
N GLY A 84 -2.30 14.61 -6.11
CA GLY A 84 -0.94 14.36 -5.65
C GLY A 84 -0.58 14.96 -4.29
N ARG A 85 -1.56 15.36 -3.48
CA ARG A 85 -1.34 15.84 -2.10
C ARG A 85 -1.35 14.66 -1.13
N ILE A 86 -0.36 14.58 -0.25
CA ILE A 86 -0.29 13.53 0.79
C ILE A 86 -1.46 13.69 1.76
N LYS A 87 -2.22 12.63 1.97
CA LYS A 87 -3.35 12.55 2.90
C LYS A 87 -3.14 11.57 4.05
N ASN A 88 -2.31 10.56 3.84
CA ASN A 88 -2.01 9.54 4.85
C ASN A 88 -0.63 8.94 4.59
N ILE A 89 -0.09 8.29 5.60
CA ILE A 89 1.06 7.39 5.48
C ILE A 89 0.65 6.07 6.12
N GLN A 90 0.81 4.99 5.39
CA GLN A 90 0.70 3.64 5.95
C GLN A 90 2.10 3.08 6.13
N SER A 91 2.37 2.50 7.29
CA SER A 91 3.60 1.77 7.54
C SER A 91 3.40 0.28 7.45
N ARG A 92 4.46 -0.45 7.07
CA ARG A 92 4.56 -1.90 7.16
C ARG A 92 5.76 -2.26 8.04
N TYR A 93 5.48 -2.90 9.17
CA TYR A 93 6.52 -3.40 10.06
C TYR A 93 7.37 -4.48 9.38
N LEU A 94 8.70 -4.36 9.48
CA LEU A 94 9.66 -5.27 8.86
C LEU A 94 10.23 -6.33 9.80
N GLY A 95 10.02 -6.17 11.12
CA GLY A 95 10.48 -7.16 12.09
C GLY A 95 9.61 -8.42 12.14
N LYS A 96 10.01 -9.36 12.97
CA LYS A 96 9.21 -10.57 13.27
C LYS A 96 7.97 -10.17 14.06
N LEU A 97 6.81 -10.73 13.69
CA LEU A 97 5.62 -10.63 14.51
C LEU A 97 5.71 -11.67 15.65
N GLU A 98 5.47 -11.23 16.86
CA GLU A 98 5.37 -12.12 18.00
C GLU A 98 4.00 -12.82 18.06
N LYS A 99 3.91 -13.91 18.81
CA LYS A 99 2.65 -14.64 19.02
C LYS A 99 1.63 -13.70 19.67
N GLY A 100 0.55 -13.38 18.95
CA GLY A 100 -0.47 -12.42 19.38
C GLY A 100 -0.42 -11.06 18.67
N ASP A 101 0.64 -10.73 17.95
CA ASP A 101 0.69 -9.54 17.12
C ASP A 101 -0.29 -9.64 15.94
N LYS A 102 -1.30 -8.77 15.94
CA LYS A 102 -2.38 -8.82 14.95
C LYS A 102 -2.13 -7.92 13.73
N LYS A 103 -1.22 -6.94 13.82
CA LYS A 103 -1.10 -5.90 12.80
C LYS A 103 0.35 -5.71 12.34
N ARG A 104 0.54 -5.90 11.05
CA ARG A 104 1.77 -5.56 10.35
C ARG A 104 1.73 -4.15 9.76
N PHE A 105 0.54 -3.62 9.50
CA PHE A 105 0.31 -2.31 8.91
C PHE A 105 -0.34 -1.34 9.90
N ASN A 106 0.16 -0.10 9.96
CA ASN A 106 -0.41 0.99 10.73
C ASN A 106 -0.57 2.23 9.84
N ASN A 107 -1.67 2.97 10.03
CA ASN A 107 -1.92 4.26 9.40
C ASN A 107 -1.59 5.41 10.36
N CYS A 108 -1.49 6.64 9.87
CA CYS A 108 -1.47 7.83 10.70
C CYS A 108 -2.69 7.83 11.63
N LYS A 109 -2.48 8.20 12.89
CA LYS A 109 -3.53 8.19 13.91
C LYS A 109 -4.60 9.26 13.59
N GLY A 110 -5.87 8.86 13.62
CA GLY A 110 -6.99 9.78 13.38
C GLY A 110 -7.20 10.19 11.92
N ILE A 111 -6.44 9.63 10.99
CA ILE A 111 -6.58 9.92 9.57
C ILE A 111 -7.34 8.78 8.89
N SER A 112 -8.37 9.15 8.15
CA SER A 112 -9.08 8.19 7.28
C SER A 112 -8.23 7.84 6.07
N PRO A 113 -7.94 6.56 5.85
CA PRO A 113 -7.15 6.15 4.70
C PRO A 113 -7.91 6.36 3.38
N LEU A 114 -7.18 6.72 2.32
CA LEU A 114 -7.63 6.75 0.94
C LEU A 114 -7.24 5.47 0.21
N MET A 115 -7.61 5.34 -1.08
CA MET A 115 -6.97 4.36 -1.95
C MET A 115 -5.50 4.74 -2.17
N PHE A 116 -4.63 3.74 -2.26
CA PHE A 116 -3.22 3.95 -2.59
C PHE A 116 -3.05 4.25 -4.07
N ASN A 117 -2.09 5.12 -4.40
CA ASN A 117 -1.73 5.50 -5.77
C ASN A 117 -2.87 6.14 -6.58
N MET A 118 -3.77 6.90 -5.95
CA MET A 118 -4.85 7.60 -6.65
C MET A 118 -4.40 8.55 -7.78
N PRO A 119 -3.21 9.20 -7.73
CA PRO A 119 -2.78 10.08 -8.83
C PRO A 119 -2.75 9.40 -10.20
N ILE A 120 -2.55 8.07 -10.27
CA ILE A 120 -2.57 7.33 -11.53
C ILE A 120 -3.91 7.45 -12.26
N LEU A 121 -5.02 7.60 -11.53
CA LEU A 121 -6.36 7.71 -12.10
C LEU A 121 -6.54 8.98 -12.93
N LYS A 122 -5.75 10.02 -12.65
CA LYS A 122 -5.76 11.26 -13.43
C LYS A 122 -5.13 11.10 -14.81
N SER A 123 -4.18 10.16 -14.93
CA SER A 123 -3.50 9.83 -16.21
C SER A 123 -4.18 8.66 -16.94
N THR A 124 -5.32 8.17 -16.45
CA THR A 124 -6.08 7.11 -17.12
C THR A 124 -7.17 7.70 -18.00
N GLU A 125 -7.26 7.19 -19.23
CA GLU A 125 -8.31 7.53 -20.18
C GLU A 125 -9.56 6.67 -19.96
N ARG A 126 -10.61 6.98 -20.71
CA ARG A 126 -11.82 6.17 -20.74
C ARG A 126 -11.49 4.75 -21.23
N PHE A 127 -12.02 3.74 -20.54
CA PHE A 127 -11.78 2.30 -20.80
C PHE A 127 -10.35 1.80 -20.55
N ASP A 128 -9.46 2.61 -20.01
CA ASP A 128 -8.17 2.12 -19.56
C ASP A 128 -8.32 0.99 -18.54
N LYS A 129 -7.40 0.02 -18.65
CA LYS A 129 -7.33 -1.09 -17.69
C LYS A 129 -6.73 -0.61 -16.37
N VAL A 130 -7.50 -0.71 -15.30
CA VAL A 130 -7.05 -0.38 -13.95
C VAL A 130 -7.18 -1.62 -13.07
N TYR A 131 -6.10 -1.95 -12.38
CA TYR A 131 -6.02 -3.08 -11.47
C TYR A 131 -6.25 -2.63 -10.03
N ILE A 132 -7.15 -3.29 -9.33
CA ILE A 132 -7.47 -3.01 -7.92
C ILE A 132 -6.83 -4.10 -7.07
N ALA A 133 -5.97 -3.70 -6.15
CA ALA A 133 -5.32 -4.57 -5.16
C ALA A 133 -5.98 -4.43 -3.79
N GLU A 134 -5.97 -5.48 -2.99
CA GLU A 134 -6.44 -5.44 -1.60
C GLU A 134 -5.47 -4.70 -0.68
N GLY A 135 -4.18 -4.72 -1.01
CA GLY A 135 -3.12 -4.09 -0.24
C GLY A 135 -2.06 -3.38 -1.08
N VAL A 136 -1.27 -2.53 -0.41
CA VAL A 136 -0.22 -1.74 -1.05
C VAL A 136 0.85 -2.61 -1.71
N THR A 137 1.19 -3.76 -1.13
CA THR A 137 2.20 -4.69 -1.67
C THR A 137 1.78 -5.28 -3.01
N ASP A 138 0.52 -5.69 -3.14
CA ASP A 138 -0.01 -6.23 -4.39
C ASP A 138 -0.13 -5.16 -5.48
N CYS A 139 -0.47 -3.93 -5.07
CA CYS A 139 -0.45 -2.79 -5.98
C CYS A 139 0.95 -2.54 -6.56
N ILE A 140 1.99 -2.59 -5.72
CA ILE A 140 3.38 -2.42 -6.19
C ILE A 140 3.79 -3.57 -7.13
N ALA A 141 3.32 -4.79 -6.87
CA ALA A 141 3.54 -5.92 -7.78
C ALA A 141 2.91 -5.68 -9.16
N PHE A 142 1.64 -5.22 -9.22
CA PHE A 142 1.00 -4.83 -10.47
C PHE A 142 1.76 -3.73 -11.20
N LEU A 143 2.15 -2.68 -10.49
CA LEU A 143 2.91 -1.56 -11.05
C LEU A 143 4.27 -2.01 -11.59
N SER A 144 4.95 -2.94 -10.90
CA SER A 144 6.22 -3.52 -11.32
C SER A 144 6.11 -4.38 -12.59
N GLU A 145 4.91 -4.81 -12.96
CA GLU A 145 4.59 -5.43 -14.26
C GLU A 145 4.12 -4.41 -15.32
N GLY A 146 4.23 -3.11 -15.06
CA GLY A 146 3.79 -2.04 -15.97
C GLY A 146 2.28 -1.84 -16.04
N LYS A 147 1.51 -2.38 -15.09
CA LYS A 147 0.05 -2.21 -15.04
C LYS A 147 -0.34 -0.94 -14.29
N LYS A 148 -1.39 -0.26 -14.72
CA LYS A 148 -1.99 0.85 -13.96
C LYS A 148 -2.77 0.26 -12.78
N ALA A 149 -2.33 0.52 -11.54
CA ALA A 149 -2.93 -0.10 -10.36
C ALA A 149 -3.11 0.89 -9.20
N ILE A 150 -4.16 0.62 -8.41
CA ILE A 150 -4.46 1.24 -7.13
C ILE A 150 -4.64 0.16 -6.08
N ALA A 151 -4.52 0.52 -4.78
CA ALA A 151 -4.89 -0.40 -3.72
C ALA A 151 -5.92 0.20 -2.76
N LEU A 152 -6.73 -0.68 -2.18
CA LEU A 152 -7.53 -0.35 -1.01
C LEU A 152 -6.61 -0.31 0.24
N PRO A 153 -6.93 0.49 1.25
CA PRO A 153 -6.11 0.55 2.47
C PRO A 153 -6.31 -0.65 3.42
N GLY A 154 -6.85 -1.74 2.90
CA GLY A 154 -7.22 -2.98 3.57
C GLY A 154 -8.67 -3.37 3.26
N ALA A 155 -8.99 -4.67 3.34
CA ALA A 155 -10.29 -5.23 2.94
C ALA A 155 -11.51 -4.57 3.61
N GLY A 156 -11.38 -4.18 4.90
CA GLY A 156 -12.43 -3.46 5.64
C GLY A 156 -12.60 -1.98 5.32
N SER A 157 -11.76 -1.41 4.45
CA SER A 157 -11.66 0.05 4.25
C SER A 157 -12.30 0.53 2.94
N PHE A 158 -12.95 -0.36 2.20
CA PHE A 158 -13.66 0.04 0.99
C PHE A 158 -14.84 0.96 1.34
N ARG A 159 -14.94 2.08 0.62
CA ARG A 159 -16.03 3.05 0.73
C ARG A 159 -16.77 3.16 -0.60
N PRO A 160 -18.11 3.19 -0.60
CA PRO A 160 -18.88 3.29 -1.85
C PRO A 160 -18.51 4.47 -2.74
N GLU A 161 -18.11 5.61 -2.14
CA GLU A 161 -17.69 6.80 -2.88
C GLU A 161 -16.43 6.61 -3.73
N TYR A 162 -15.63 5.58 -3.47
CA TYR A 162 -14.45 5.27 -4.28
C TYR A 162 -14.81 4.88 -5.72
N VAL A 163 -16.00 4.34 -5.95
CA VAL A 163 -16.40 3.89 -7.30
C VAL A 163 -16.52 5.05 -8.29
N GLU A 164 -16.76 6.27 -7.82
CA GLU A 164 -16.82 7.44 -8.71
C GLU A 164 -15.50 7.72 -9.42
N PHE A 165 -14.36 7.42 -8.77
CA PHE A 165 -13.03 7.53 -9.39
C PHE A 165 -12.76 6.42 -10.40
N LEU A 166 -13.57 5.37 -10.40
CA LEU A 166 -13.44 4.17 -11.22
C LEU A 166 -14.48 4.10 -12.35
N ARG A 167 -15.32 5.14 -12.45
CA ARG A 167 -16.28 5.28 -13.55
C ARG A 167 -15.55 5.24 -14.90
N ASP A 168 -16.13 4.58 -15.88
CA ASP A 168 -15.59 4.47 -17.24
C ASP A 168 -14.21 3.81 -17.38
N LYS A 169 -13.77 3.03 -16.38
CA LYS A 169 -12.54 2.23 -16.44
C LYS A 169 -12.86 0.74 -16.62
N THR A 170 -11.97 0.01 -17.27
CA THR A 170 -12.04 -1.45 -17.32
C THR A 170 -11.31 -2.03 -16.10
N LEU A 171 -12.05 -2.56 -15.14
CA LEU A 171 -11.54 -2.89 -13.81
C LEU A 171 -11.22 -4.37 -13.67
N PHE A 172 -10.05 -4.65 -13.10
CA PHE A 172 -9.56 -5.98 -12.79
C PHE A 172 -9.15 -6.08 -11.33
N MET A 173 -9.39 -7.23 -10.69
CA MET A 173 -8.94 -7.51 -9.34
C MET A 173 -8.45 -8.95 -9.26
N TYR A 174 -7.30 -9.16 -8.63
CA TYR A 174 -6.88 -10.46 -8.17
C TYR A 174 -7.36 -10.61 -6.73
N ILE A 175 -8.35 -11.47 -6.53
CA ILE A 175 -8.98 -11.67 -5.21
C ILE A 175 -8.04 -12.52 -4.36
N ASP A 176 -7.76 -12.09 -3.12
CA ASP A 176 -7.04 -12.91 -2.15
C ASP A 176 -7.78 -14.23 -1.90
N ASN A 177 -7.02 -15.29 -1.65
CA ASN A 177 -7.59 -16.64 -1.52
C ASN A 177 -8.16 -16.88 -0.11
N ASP A 178 -9.07 -16.00 0.30
CA ASP A 178 -9.79 -16.13 1.57
C ASP A 178 -11.21 -15.54 1.49
N GLU A 179 -11.98 -15.72 2.56
CA GLU A 179 -13.37 -15.24 2.65
C GLU A 179 -13.44 -13.70 2.63
N ALA A 180 -12.44 -13.02 3.20
CA ALA A 180 -12.40 -11.55 3.25
C ALA A 180 -12.24 -10.96 1.85
N GLY A 181 -11.36 -11.55 1.02
CA GLY A 181 -11.18 -11.15 -0.38
C GLY A 181 -12.45 -11.35 -1.22
N ASN A 182 -13.12 -12.49 -1.08
CA ASN A 182 -14.40 -12.73 -1.78
C ASN A 182 -15.48 -11.73 -1.35
N THR A 183 -15.62 -11.47 -0.05
CA THR A 183 -16.57 -10.49 0.48
C THR A 183 -16.28 -9.07 -0.02
N LEU A 184 -15.01 -8.70 -0.08
CA LEU A 184 -14.58 -7.41 -0.59
C LEU A 184 -14.91 -7.25 -2.08
N PHE A 185 -14.62 -8.27 -2.89
CA PHE A 185 -14.93 -8.28 -4.32
C PHE A 185 -16.43 -8.07 -4.56
N GLU A 186 -17.30 -8.81 -3.86
CA GLU A 186 -18.75 -8.65 -3.97
C GLU A 186 -19.22 -7.24 -3.58
N LYS A 187 -18.65 -6.66 -2.52
CA LYS A 187 -18.93 -5.28 -2.11
C LYS A 187 -18.59 -4.27 -3.21
N ILE A 188 -17.41 -4.39 -3.79
CA ILE A 188 -16.96 -3.51 -4.87
C ILE A 188 -17.85 -3.66 -6.09
N ASN A 189 -18.09 -4.91 -6.52
CA ASN A 189 -18.92 -5.21 -7.69
C ASN A 189 -20.35 -4.68 -7.53
N LYS A 190 -20.94 -4.85 -6.35
CA LYS A 190 -22.28 -4.30 -6.04
C LYS A 190 -22.31 -2.77 -6.12
N ALA A 191 -21.25 -2.10 -5.65
CA ALA A 191 -21.17 -0.65 -5.72
C ALA A 191 -20.97 -0.14 -7.15
N LEU A 192 -20.12 -0.81 -7.93
CA LEU A 192 -19.86 -0.49 -9.34
C LEU A 192 -21.10 -0.69 -10.23
N LYS A 193 -21.90 -1.74 -10.00
CA LYS A 193 -23.16 -1.96 -10.72
C LYS A 193 -24.14 -0.78 -10.61
N LYS A 194 -24.15 -0.07 -9.48
CA LYS A 194 -25.00 1.11 -9.30
C LYS A 194 -24.65 2.28 -10.22
N ILE A 195 -23.42 2.32 -10.71
CA ILE A 195 -22.93 3.36 -11.63
C ILE A 195 -22.75 2.82 -13.06
N GLY A 196 -23.30 1.64 -13.37
CA GLY A 196 -23.22 1.03 -14.70
C GLY A 196 -21.86 0.45 -15.05
N ASN A 197 -21.01 0.13 -14.07
CA ASN A 197 -19.69 -0.49 -14.27
C ASN A 197 -19.61 -1.86 -13.58
N CYS A 198 -18.55 -2.61 -13.86
CA CYS A 198 -18.27 -3.92 -13.26
C CYS A 198 -16.76 -4.12 -13.05
N ILE A 199 -16.40 -5.17 -12.31
CA ILE A 199 -15.03 -5.57 -12.05
C ILE A 199 -14.84 -7.04 -12.39
N HIS A 200 -13.70 -7.37 -13.00
CA HIS A 200 -13.36 -8.73 -13.42
C HIS A 200 -12.36 -9.36 -12.45
N ASN A 201 -12.69 -10.53 -11.92
CA ASN A 201 -11.72 -11.33 -11.19
C ASN A 201 -10.72 -11.94 -12.16
N ILE A 202 -9.42 -11.74 -11.91
CA ILE A 202 -8.33 -12.30 -12.72
C ILE A 202 -7.56 -13.42 -12.04
N ARG A 203 -7.94 -13.82 -10.84
CA ARG A 203 -7.34 -14.98 -10.18
C ARG A 203 -7.74 -16.25 -10.91
N LYS A 204 -6.75 -16.96 -11.45
CA LYS A 204 -6.93 -18.22 -12.16
C LYS A 204 -6.57 -19.44 -11.32
N ASP A 205 -5.77 -19.26 -10.28
CA ASP A 205 -5.20 -20.31 -9.47
C ASP A 205 -5.40 -20.02 -7.98
N THR A 206 -5.77 -21.04 -7.22
CA THR A 206 -5.91 -20.97 -5.75
C THR A 206 -4.63 -21.34 -5.01
N LYS A 207 -3.55 -21.71 -5.73
CA LYS A 207 -2.24 -22.03 -5.16
C LYS A 207 -1.60 -20.85 -4.43
N TYR A 208 -1.83 -19.63 -4.92
CA TYR A 208 -1.24 -18.40 -4.38
C TYR A 208 -2.23 -17.69 -3.47
N LYS A 209 -1.72 -17.20 -2.34
CA LYS A 209 -2.53 -16.48 -1.37
C LYS A 209 -3.05 -15.15 -1.93
N ASP A 210 -2.13 -14.37 -2.47
CA ASP A 210 -2.36 -13.01 -2.96
C ASP A 210 -1.62 -12.77 -4.29
N TYR A 211 -1.76 -11.55 -4.83
CA TYR A 211 -1.10 -11.22 -6.10
C TYR A 211 0.42 -11.11 -5.98
N SER A 212 0.95 -10.69 -4.83
CA SER A 212 2.40 -10.61 -4.63
C SER A 212 3.07 -11.98 -4.71
N ASP A 213 2.44 -13.02 -4.15
CA ASP A 213 2.95 -14.39 -4.22
C ASP A 213 2.89 -14.93 -5.67
N TYR A 214 1.80 -14.66 -6.39
CA TYR A 214 1.68 -15.00 -7.81
C TYR A 214 2.71 -14.27 -8.67
N TYR A 215 2.95 -12.98 -8.42
CA TYR A 215 3.94 -12.17 -9.11
C TYR A 215 5.36 -12.76 -8.97
N LEU A 216 5.74 -13.12 -7.74
CA LEU A 216 7.05 -13.74 -7.46
C LEU A 216 7.20 -15.09 -8.19
N SER A 217 6.18 -15.95 -8.14
CA SER A 217 6.25 -17.25 -8.80
C SER A 217 6.52 -17.11 -10.30
N LYS A 218 5.85 -16.18 -10.98
CA LYS A 218 6.07 -15.90 -12.40
C LYS A 218 7.49 -15.43 -12.72
N ARG A 219 8.13 -14.69 -11.83
CA ARG A 219 9.50 -14.23 -12.00
C ARG A 219 10.49 -15.36 -11.82
N HIS A 220 10.26 -16.23 -10.84
CA HIS A 220 11.08 -17.42 -10.59
C HIS A 220 11.00 -18.40 -11.76
N GLU A 221 9.82 -18.63 -12.32
CA GLU A 221 9.63 -19.48 -13.51
C GLU A 221 10.36 -18.93 -14.74
N LYS A 222 10.40 -17.61 -14.91
CA LYS A 222 11.10 -16.96 -16.03
C LYS A 222 12.63 -16.93 -15.89
N ASN A 223 13.15 -16.99 -14.66
CA ASN A 223 14.59 -16.91 -14.35
C ASN A 223 15.05 -17.98 -13.35
N PRO A 224 14.94 -19.28 -13.66
CA PRO A 224 15.26 -20.36 -12.70
C PRO A 224 16.73 -20.36 -12.26
N LYS A 225 17.64 -19.83 -13.08
CA LYS A 225 19.09 -19.80 -12.77
C LYS A 225 19.50 -18.78 -11.70
N ARG A 226 18.61 -17.90 -11.28
CA ARG A 226 18.90 -16.86 -10.26
C ARG A 226 18.74 -17.39 -8.82
N TYR A 227 18.21 -18.62 -8.69
CA TYR A 227 17.79 -19.22 -7.41
C TYR A 227 18.44 -20.58 -7.15
N ILE A 228 19.45 -20.97 -7.94
CA ILE A 228 20.39 -22.05 -7.72
C ILE A 228 21.72 -21.42 -7.30
#